data_37e9fe248c59094cca395055aebc47a3
#
_entry.id   37e9fe248c59094cca395055aebc47a3
#
_cell.length_a   1.000
_cell.length_b   1.000
_cell.length_c   1.000
_cell.angle_alpha   90.00
_cell.angle_beta   90.00
_cell.angle_gamma   90.00
#
_symmetry.space_group_name_H-M   'P 1'
#
loop_
_entity.id
_entity.type
_entity.pdbx_description
1 polymer ?
#
loop_
_entity_poly.entity_id
_entity_poly.type
_entity_poly.pdbx_seq_one_letter_code
_entity_poly.pdbx_strand_id
1 'polypeptide(L)'
;FERPLPKSLFNGKAVLMGDAAHPMVPFLGQGGCLAIEDAYCLSSLIKKIKDLDQMVNVYDQMRNKRGRWIQKRSRLQGLFNHVSNPVLTPVRNIITKISMRSSVTKIHSYDLNEELSLKINSQL
;
A
#
# COMPACT_ATOMS: atom_id res chain seq x y z
N PHE A 1 7.44 3.38 -13.88
CA PHE A 1 8.04 4.64 -13.42
C PHE A 1 7.77 4.81 -11.93
N GLU A 2 8.78 4.64 -11.08
CA GLU A 2 8.65 4.75 -9.64
C GLU A 2 9.03 6.16 -9.19
N ARG A 3 8.22 6.76 -8.33
CA ARG A 3 8.49 8.03 -7.66
C ARG A 3 8.46 7.86 -6.15
N PRO A 4 9.13 8.71 -5.38
CA PRO A 4 8.89 8.79 -3.94
C PRO A 4 7.40 9.01 -3.67
N LEU A 5 6.87 8.33 -2.67
CA LEU A 5 5.48 8.55 -2.26
C LEU A 5 5.31 9.98 -1.75
N PRO A 6 4.15 10.60 -2.02
CA PRO A 6 3.83 11.91 -1.46
C PRO A 6 3.85 11.86 0.07
N LYS A 7 4.17 12.99 0.70
CA LYS A 7 4.14 13.10 2.16
C LYS A 7 2.72 12.94 2.69
N SER A 8 1.75 13.48 1.97
CA SER A 8 0.32 13.38 2.24
C SER A 8 -0.42 13.01 0.95
N LEU A 9 -1.48 12.21 1.08
CA LEU A 9 -2.37 11.82 -0.03
C LEU A 9 -3.49 12.84 -0.28
N PHE A 10 -3.49 13.98 0.42
CA PHE A 10 -4.45 15.05 0.17
C PHE A 10 -3.79 16.44 0.23
N ASN A 11 -4.43 17.38 -0.45
CA ASN A 11 -4.12 18.80 -0.39
C ASN A 11 -5.42 19.61 -0.54
N GLY A 12 -5.85 20.26 0.51
CA GLY A 12 -7.16 20.90 0.55
C GLY A 12 -8.27 19.90 0.25
N LYS A 13 -9.03 20.14 -0.82
CA LYS A 13 -10.15 19.27 -1.24
C LYS A 13 -9.76 18.18 -2.24
N ALA A 14 -8.50 18.11 -2.64
CA ALA A 14 -8.00 17.09 -3.58
C ALA A 14 -7.42 15.90 -2.81
N VAL A 15 -7.83 14.68 -3.19
CA VAL A 15 -7.35 13.42 -2.63
C VAL A 15 -6.71 12.58 -3.75
N LEU A 16 -5.52 12.04 -3.49
CA LEU A 16 -4.81 11.15 -4.40
C LEU A 16 -5.24 9.70 -4.17
N MET A 17 -5.37 8.93 -5.26
CA MET A 17 -5.75 7.52 -5.24
C MET A 17 -4.98 6.73 -6.30
N GLY A 18 -4.87 5.41 -6.13
CA GLY A 18 -4.25 4.51 -7.09
C GLY A 18 -2.82 4.92 -7.44
N ASP A 19 -2.46 4.90 -8.71
CA ASP A 19 -1.10 5.21 -9.17
C ASP A 19 -0.65 6.65 -8.89
N ALA A 20 -1.59 7.59 -8.76
CA ALA A 20 -1.29 8.96 -8.35
C ALA A 20 -0.82 9.03 -6.88
N ALA A 21 -1.41 8.19 -6.03
CA ALA A 21 -1.05 8.08 -4.61
C ALA A 21 0.14 7.16 -4.37
N HIS A 22 0.22 6.05 -5.13
CA HIS A 22 1.13 4.93 -4.90
C HIS A 22 1.92 4.55 -6.16
N PRO A 23 2.71 5.47 -6.74
CA PRO A 23 3.54 5.15 -7.90
C PRO A 23 4.58 4.09 -7.54
N MET A 24 4.50 2.92 -8.16
CA MET A 24 5.38 1.80 -7.84
C MET A 24 5.73 0.95 -9.05
N VAL A 25 6.82 0.20 -8.93
CA VAL A 25 7.19 -0.81 -9.92
C VAL A 25 6.25 -2.03 -9.82
N PRO A 26 5.91 -2.72 -10.93
CA PRO A 26 4.85 -3.72 -10.97
C PRO A 26 5.25 -5.11 -10.44
N PHE A 27 6.36 -5.24 -9.72
CA PHE A 27 6.92 -6.55 -9.32
C PHE A 27 6.03 -7.38 -8.38
N LEU A 28 5.08 -6.76 -7.69
CA LEU A 28 4.09 -7.48 -6.87
C LEU A 28 2.69 -7.50 -7.47
N GLY A 29 2.45 -6.81 -8.60
CA GLY A 29 1.13 -6.74 -9.24
C GLY A 29 0.04 -6.08 -8.39
N GLN A 30 0.40 -5.28 -7.38
CA GLN A 30 -0.54 -4.75 -6.39
C GLN A 30 -1.10 -3.36 -6.70
N GLY A 31 -0.68 -2.70 -7.79
CA GLY A 31 -1.14 -1.34 -8.12
C GLY A 31 -2.66 -1.25 -8.27
N GLY A 32 -3.26 -2.13 -9.07
CA GLY A 32 -4.71 -2.19 -9.24
C GLY A 32 -5.46 -2.52 -7.94
N CYS A 33 -4.93 -3.46 -7.14
CA CYS A 33 -5.52 -3.80 -5.84
C CYS A 33 -5.53 -2.59 -4.89
N LEU A 34 -4.44 -1.82 -4.83
CA LEU A 34 -4.37 -0.61 -4.03
C LEU A 34 -5.39 0.44 -4.47
N ALA A 35 -5.61 0.61 -5.78
CA ALA A 35 -6.60 1.54 -6.30
C ALA A 35 -8.03 1.16 -5.87
N ILE A 36 -8.35 -0.14 -5.89
CA ILE A 36 -9.64 -0.67 -5.41
C ILE A 36 -9.77 -0.47 -3.89
N GLU A 37 -8.73 -0.80 -3.12
CA GLU A 37 -8.69 -0.57 -1.68
C GLU A 37 -8.87 0.92 -1.35
N ASP A 38 -8.22 1.83 -2.09
CA ASP A 38 -8.35 3.29 -1.91
C ASP A 38 -9.79 3.76 -2.13
N ALA A 39 -10.41 3.32 -3.23
CA ALA A 39 -11.79 3.68 -3.56
C ALA A 39 -12.77 3.20 -2.49
N TYR A 40 -12.61 1.95 -2.04
CA TYR A 40 -13.45 1.38 -0.99
C TYR A 40 -13.25 2.11 0.35
N CYS A 41 -12.00 2.38 0.73
CA CYS A 41 -11.65 3.12 1.94
C CYS A 41 -12.31 4.50 1.94
N LEU A 42 -12.07 5.28 0.88
CA LEU A 42 -12.60 6.63 0.76
C LEU A 42 -14.14 6.65 0.78
N SER A 43 -14.79 5.76 0.02
CA SER A 43 -16.25 5.68 -0.01
C SER A 43 -16.86 5.32 1.35
N SER A 44 -16.18 4.46 2.11
CA SER A 44 -16.59 4.06 3.46
C SER A 44 -16.44 5.20 4.47
N LEU A 45 -15.35 5.96 4.38
CA LEU A 45 -15.09 7.10 5.25
C LEU A 45 -16.07 8.26 5.00
N ILE A 46 -16.38 8.56 3.73
CA ILE A 46 -17.37 9.59 3.35
C ILE A 46 -18.75 9.30 3.96
N LYS A 47 -19.14 8.02 4.04
CA LYS A 47 -20.43 7.62 4.62
C LYS A 47 -20.48 7.76 6.15
N LYS A 48 -19.32 7.65 6.81
CA LYS A 48 -19.24 7.53 8.28
C LYS A 48 -18.73 8.80 8.97
N ILE A 49 -17.87 9.58 8.33
CA ILE A 49 -17.26 10.79 8.89
C ILE A 49 -17.75 11.99 8.11
N LYS A 50 -18.50 12.88 8.80
CA LYS A 50 -19.07 14.09 8.19
C LYS A 50 -18.07 15.24 8.06
N ASP A 51 -17.12 15.31 9.00
CA ASP A 51 -16.05 16.29 8.97
C ASP A 51 -15.02 15.92 7.89
N LEU A 52 -14.86 16.82 6.91
CA LEU A 52 -13.99 16.56 5.75
C LEU A 52 -12.52 16.47 6.14
N ASP A 53 -12.06 17.32 7.03
CA ASP A 53 -10.64 17.36 7.44
C ASP A 53 -10.29 16.10 8.25
N GLN A 54 -11.19 15.67 9.13
CA GLN A 54 -11.04 14.42 9.85
C GLN A 54 -11.02 13.22 8.88
N MET A 55 -11.93 13.19 7.92
CA MET A 55 -12.06 12.11 6.94
C MET A 55 -10.80 11.96 6.09
N VAL A 56 -10.25 13.05 5.54
CA VAL A 56 -9.04 13.00 4.72
C VAL A 56 -7.79 12.65 5.53
N ASN A 57 -7.72 13.05 6.79
CA ASN A 57 -6.63 12.67 7.70
C ASN A 57 -6.64 11.16 8.00
N VAL A 58 -7.83 10.60 8.27
CA VAL A 58 -7.96 9.14 8.50
C VAL A 58 -7.59 8.36 7.25
N TYR A 59 -8.07 8.80 6.08
CA TYR A 59 -7.72 8.21 4.79
C TYR A 59 -6.21 8.21 4.57
N ASP A 60 -5.55 9.35 4.75
CA ASP A 60 -4.10 9.49 4.57
C ASP A 60 -3.32 8.54 5.49
N GLN A 61 -3.66 8.51 6.78
CA GLN A 61 -2.99 7.64 7.75
C GLN A 61 -3.06 6.16 7.35
N MET A 62 -4.23 5.70 6.92
CA MET A 62 -4.45 4.31 6.53
C MET A 62 -3.74 3.98 5.20
N ARG A 63 -4.02 4.76 4.15
CA ARG A 63 -3.59 4.43 2.80
C ARG A 63 -2.13 4.74 2.52
N ASN A 64 -1.60 5.83 3.09
CA ASN A 64 -0.18 6.17 2.97
C ASN A 64 0.71 5.10 3.64
N LYS A 65 0.33 4.61 4.83
CA LYS A 65 1.04 3.53 5.51
C LYS A 65 1.03 2.23 4.67
N ARG A 66 -0.14 1.85 4.15
CA ARG A 66 -0.32 0.66 3.30
C ARG A 66 0.50 0.77 2.01
N GLY A 67 0.39 1.88 1.29
CA GLY A 67 1.12 2.15 0.05
C GLY A 67 2.64 2.12 0.23
N ARG A 68 3.17 2.77 1.30
CA ARG A 68 4.61 2.73 1.62
C ARG A 68 5.11 1.32 1.86
N TRP A 69 4.35 0.52 2.58
CA TRP A 69 4.74 -0.86 2.84
C TRP A 69 4.80 -1.69 1.56
N ILE A 70 3.77 -1.60 0.69
CA ILE A 70 3.73 -2.35 -0.58
C ILE A 70 4.81 -1.85 -1.54
N GLN A 71 5.01 -0.52 -1.67
CA GLN A 71 6.07 0.04 -2.53
C GLN A 71 7.46 -0.48 -2.11
N LYS A 72 7.76 -0.45 -0.80
CA LYS A 72 9.02 -0.97 -0.28
C LYS A 72 9.23 -2.46 -0.63
N ARG A 73 8.18 -3.26 -0.52
CA ARG A 73 8.23 -4.69 -0.87
C ARG A 73 8.38 -4.92 -2.37
N SER A 74 7.67 -4.16 -3.20
CA SER A 74 7.79 -4.23 -4.65
C SER A 74 9.20 -3.87 -5.11
N ARG A 75 9.79 -2.79 -4.56
CA ARG A 75 11.18 -2.41 -4.85
C ARG A 75 12.18 -3.49 -4.45
N LEU A 76 12.03 -4.07 -3.26
CA LEU A 76 12.89 -5.14 -2.78
C LEU A 76 12.83 -6.36 -3.71
N GLN A 77 11.63 -6.73 -4.15
CA GLN A 77 11.44 -7.83 -5.12
C GLN A 77 12.14 -7.52 -6.46
N GLY A 78 12.04 -6.28 -6.94
CA GLY A 78 12.75 -5.84 -8.14
C GLY A 78 14.26 -5.98 -8.03
N LEU A 79 14.85 -5.58 -6.89
CA LEU A 79 16.28 -5.74 -6.63
C LEU A 79 16.71 -7.21 -6.67
N PHE A 80 15.96 -8.11 -6.04
CA PHE A 80 16.25 -9.54 -6.08
C PHE A 80 16.13 -10.13 -7.48
N ASN A 81 15.16 -9.69 -8.28
CA ASN A 81 14.98 -10.17 -9.65
C ASN A 81 16.17 -9.83 -10.56
N HIS A 82 16.92 -8.77 -10.27
CA HIS A 82 18.06 -8.32 -11.08
C HIS A 82 19.40 -8.95 -10.67
N VAL A 83 19.46 -9.75 -9.60
CA VAL A 83 20.67 -10.46 -9.20
C VAL A 83 20.89 -11.64 -10.15
N SER A 84 21.85 -11.53 -11.07
CA SER A 84 22.18 -12.55 -12.10
C SER A 84 23.48 -13.29 -11.86
N ASN A 85 24.21 -12.99 -10.78
CA ASN A 85 25.46 -13.67 -10.46
C ASN A 85 25.21 -15.15 -10.13
N PRO A 86 25.83 -16.12 -10.85
CA PRO A 86 25.57 -17.55 -10.69
C PRO A 86 25.88 -18.06 -9.28
N VAL A 87 26.87 -17.49 -8.59
CA VAL A 87 27.23 -17.87 -7.20
C VAL A 87 26.18 -17.39 -6.20
N LEU A 88 25.56 -16.22 -6.43
CA LEU A 88 24.56 -15.63 -5.55
C LEU A 88 23.13 -16.10 -5.86
N THR A 89 22.90 -16.67 -7.03
CA THR A 89 21.57 -17.11 -7.49
C THR A 89 20.91 -18.12 -6.54
N PRO A 90 21.56 -19.16 -6.00
CA PRO A 90 20.93 -20.10 -5.07
C PRO A 90 20.48 -19.40 -3.77
N VAL A 91 21.33 -18.55 -3.22
CA VAL A 91 21.03 -17.78 -2.00
C VAL A 91 19.87 -16.82 -2.25
N ARG A 92 19.91 -16.09 -3.38
CA ARG A 92 18.81 -15.23 -3.82
C ARG A 92 17.49 -16.00 -3.88
N ASN A 93 17.48 -17.19 -4.49
CA ASN A 93 16.25 -17.98 -4.68
C ASN A 93 15.64 -18.40 -3.33
N ILE A 94 16.46 -18.78 -2.36
CA ILE A 94 16.00 -19.13 -1.01
C ILE A 94 15.40 -17.89 -0.31
N ILE A 95 16.12 -16.77 -0.33
CA ILE A 95 15.67 -15.52 0.30
C ILE A 95 14.37 -15.03 -0.38
N THR A 96 14.30 -15.07 -1.71
CA THR A 96 13.11 -14.67 -2.46
C THR A 96 11.91 -15.56 -2.09
N LYS A 97 12.09 -16.87 -2.02
CA LYS A 97 11.02 -17.82 -1.66
C LYS A 97 10.45 -17.53 -0.26
N ILE A 98 11.31 -17.28 0.72
CA ILE A 98 10.89 -16.97 2.10
C ILE A 98 10.22 -15.58 2.16
N SER A 99 10.83 -14.58 1.56
CA SER A 99 10.34 -13.20 1.54
C SER A 99 9.01 -13.08 0.80
N MET A 100 8.87 -13.75 -0.35
CA MET A 100 7.62 -13.80 -1.12
C MET A 100 6.49 -14.45 -0.33
N ARG A 101 6.73 -15.60 0.29
CA ARG A 101 5.72 -16.29 1.09
C ARG A 101 5.17 -15.40 2.21
N SER A 102 6.07 -14.74 2.96
CA SER A 102 5.69 -13.80 4.01
C SER A 102 4.94 -12.57 3.46
N SER A 103 5.39 -12.04 2.32
CA SER A 103 4.77 -10.86 1.70
C SER A 103 3.38 -11.20 1.14
N VAL A 104 3.23 -12.32 0.45
CA VAL A 104 1.95 -12.78 -0.11
C VAL A 104 0.94 -13.01 1.02
N THR A 105 1.32 -13.72 2.08
CA THR A 105 0.43 -13.93 3.24
C THR A 105 -0.04 -12.58 3.80
N LYS A 106 0.87 -11.62 4.03
CA LYS A 106 0.52 -10.34 4.63
C LYS A 106 -0.28 -9.41 3.68
N ILE A 107 -0.12 -9.56 2.36
CA ILE A 107 -0.94 -8.86 1.37
C ILE A 107 -2.37 -9.39 1.41
N HIS A 108 -2.55 -10.71 1.40
CA HIS A 108 -3.86 -11.35 1.33
C HIS A 108 -4.60 -11.40 2.67
N SER A 109 -3.88 -11.37 3.81
CA SER A 109 -4.51 -11.30 5.14
C SER A 109 -4.92 -9.89 5.56
N TYR A 110 -4.69 -8.88 4.71
CA TYR A 110 -5.07 -7.52 5.03
C TYR A 110 -6.59 -7.34 4.93
N ASP A 111 -7.23 -7.07 6.06
CA ASP A 111 -8.65 -6.76 6.13
C ASP A 111 -8.85 -5.25 6.32
N LEU A 112 -9.29 -4.61 5.25
CA LEU A 112 -9.56 -3.18 5.23
C LEU A 112 -10.78 -2.81 6.09
N ASN A 113 -11.77 -3.71 6.22
CA ASN A 113 -12.96 -3.46 7.04
C ASN A 113 -12.62 -3.45 8.53
N GLU A 114 -11.75 -4.36 8.96
CA GLU A 114 -11.25 -4.40 10.33
C GLU A 114 -10.50 -3.12 10.67
N GLU A 115 -9.55 -2.71 9.82
CA GLU A 115 -8.77 -1.47 10.03
C GLU A 115 -9.67 -0.22 10.02
N LEU A 116 -10.65 -0.14 9.12
CA LEU A 116 -11.64 0.94 9.07
C LEU A 116 -12.45 1.01 10.37
N SER A 117 -12.92 -0.13 10.86
CA SER A 117 -13.70 -0.19 12.09
C SER A 117 -12.91 0.28 13.31
N LEU A 118 -11.66 -0.17 13.44
CA LEU A 118 -10.75 0.24 14.51
C LEU A 118 -10.45 1.75 14.46
N LYS A 119 -10.17 2.28 13.25
CA LYS A 119 -9.85 3.70 13.07
C LYS A 119 -11.05 4.61 13.34
N ILE A 120 -12.23 4.27 12.86
CA ILE A 120 -13.44 5.05 13.08
C ILE A 120 -13.79 5.07 14.57
N ASN A 121 -13.75 3.91 15.25
CA ASN A 121 -14.04 3.82 16.68
C ASN A 121 -13.04 4.58 17.56
N SER A 122 -11.79 4.74 17.10
CA SER A 122 -10.78 5.52 17.81
C SER A 122 -10.90 7.04 17.63
N GLN A 123 -11.77 7.50 16.73
CA GLN A 123 -12.00 8.91 16.40
C GLN A 123 -13.35 9.44 16.92
N LEU A 124 -14.25 8.53 17.33
CA LEU A 124 -15.50 8.84 18.03
C LEU A 124 -15.29 8.89 19.54
#